data_0ccf6686a739e1298b8ff6e0f28872fd
#
_entry.id   0ccf6686a739e1298b8ff6e0f28872fd
#
_cell.length_a   1.000
_cell.length_b   1.000
_cell.length_c   1.000
_cell.angle_alpha   90.00
_cell.angle_beta   90.00
_cell.angle_gamma   90.00
#
_symmetry.space_group_name_H-M   'P 1'
#
loop_
_entity.id
_entity.type
_entity.pdbx_description
1 polymer ?
#
loop_
_entity_poly.entity_id
_entity_poly.type
_entity_poly.pdbx_seq_one_letter_code
_entity_poly.pdbx_strand_id
1 'polypeptide(L)'
;VPSLNGQTIIATPARIDEAALAALLSVFEREGARITRSSPEEHDRMMAVVQGLTHSITLTVAETMRRLGVSPEATGPYRSPVYQIEMGLVGRLLSQDPDLYADMLTENPYLPPVLAACEASFAHIREAIESGEPGPFREIFAHDAEFFAGITQSASEETDYLITAMVQR
;
A
#
# COMPACT_ATOMS: atom_id res chain seq x y z
N VAL A 1 -2.94 3.44 -16.72
CA VAL A 1 -1.48 3.22 -16.86
C VAL A 1 -1.13 3.42 -18.33
N PRO A 2 -0.18 4.30 -18.69
CA PRO A 2 0.12 4.61 -20.10
C PRO A 2 0.94 3.50 -20.80
N SER A 3 1.54 2.56 -20.06
CA SER A 3 2.36 1.46 -20.56
C SER A 3 2.33 0.28 -19.61
N LEU A 4 2.51 -0.94 -20.15
CA LEU A 4 2.70 -2.16 -19.36
C LEU A 4 4.17 -2.35 -18.93
N ASN A 5 5.09 -1.61 -19.51
CA ASN A 5 6.51 -1.73 -19.21
C ASN A 5 6.79 -1.54 -17.71
N GLY A 6 7.42 -2.54 -17.11
CA GLY A 6 7.72 -2.57 -15.68
C GLY A 6 6.53 -2.88 -14.74
N GLN A 7 5.30 -3.00 -15.28
CA GLN A 7 4.14 -3.42 -14.48
C GLN A 7 4.19 -4.91 -14.17
N THR A 8 3.63 -5.31 -13.04
CA THR A 8 3.48 -6.72 -12.68
C THR A 8 2.07 -7.19 -13.02
N ILE A 9 1.98 -8.33 -13.72
CA ILE A 9 0.74 -9.06 -13.96
C ILE A 9 0.80 -10.36 -13.15
N ILE A 10 -0.17 -10.55 -12.27
CA ILE A 10 -0.30 -11.78 -11.49
C ILE A 10 -1.30 -12.67 -12.23
N ALA A 11 -0.83 -13.84 -12.65
CA ALA A 11 -1.64 -14.83 -13.35
C ALA A 11 -2.04 -15.96 -12.39
N THR A 12 -3.35 -16.13 -12.20
CA THR A 12 -3.95 -17.21 -11.39
C THR A 12 -4.80 -18.12 -12.29
N PRO A 13 -4.17 -19.04 -13.05
CA PRO A 13 -4.87 -19.84 -14.06
C PRO A 13 -5.84 -20.82 -13.38
N ALA A 14 -7.11 -20.85 -13.82
CA ALA A 14 -8.14 -21.72 -13.30
C ALA A 14 -8.59 -22.79 -14.31
N ARG A 15 -8.84 -22.43 -15.58
CA ARG A 15 -9.40 -23.31 -16.61
C ARG A 15 -8.80 -23.01 -17.99
N ILE A 16 -7.48 -23.04 -18.09
CA ILE A 16 -6.73 -22.81 -19.32
C ILE A 16 -5.62 -23.86 -19.42
N ASP A 17 -5.35 -24.38 -20.62
CA ASP A 17 -4.20 -25.25 -20.83
C ASP A 17 -2.89 -24.43 -20.85
N GLU A 18 -1.79 -25.10 -20.56
CA GLU A 18 -0.49 -24.44 -20.38
C GLU A 18 0.01 -23.74 -21.67
N ALA A 19 -0.28 -24.32 -22.84
CA ALA A 19 0.16 -23.73 -24.10
C ALA A 19 -0.59 -22.44 -24.42
N ALA A 20 -1.90 -22.42 -24.19
CA ALA A 20 -2.74 -21.25 -24.35
C ALA A 20 -2.38 -20.16 -23.31
N LEU A 21 -2.12 -20.54 -22.05
CA LEU A 21 -1.66 -19.63 -21.03
C LEU A 21 -0.31 -19.01 -21.40
N ALA A 22 0.66 -19.81 -21.81
CA ALA A 22 1.98 -19.31 -22.20
C ALA A 22 1.88 -18.35 -23.39
N ALA A 23 1.04 -18.67 -24.40
CA ALA A 23 0.81 -17.78 -25.53
C ALA A 23 0.19 -16.44 -25.09
N LEU A 24 -0.80 -16.45 -24.18
CA LEU A 24 -1.41 -15.25 -23.64
C LEU A 24 -0.38 -14.40 -22.87
N LEU A 25 0.34 -15.01 -21.93
CA LEU A 25 1.31 -14.29 -21.09
C LEU A 25 2.46 -13.69 -21.91
N SER A 26 2.88 -14.37 -22.98
CA SER A 26 3.92 -13.86 -23.89
C SER A 26 3.55 -12.53 -24.56
N VAL A 27 2.27 -12.22 -24.70
CA VAL A 27 1.82 -10.92 -25.21
C VAL A 27 2.18 -9.81 -24.23
N PHE A 28 1.91 -10.03 -22.95
CA PHE A 28 2.21 -9.05 -21.90
C PHE A 28 3.72 -8.89 -21.65
N GLU A 29 4.47 -10.00 -21.70
CA GLU A 29 5.93 -9.98 -21.58
C GLU A 29 6.59 -9.17 -22.71
N ARG A 30 6.09 -9.28 -23.95
CA ARG A 30 6.58 -8.47 -25.08
C ARG A 30 6.33 -6.97 -24.90
N GLU A 31 5.28 -6.60 -24.16
CA GLU A 31 5.00 -5.22 -23.77
C GLU A 31 5.79 -4.76 -22.54
N GLY A 32 6.72 -5.60 -22.05
CA GLY A 32 7.60 -5.30 -20.93
C GLY A 32 7.00 -5.53 -19.56
N ALA A 33 5.86 -6.22 -19.44
CA ALA A 33 5.31 -6.60 -18.16
C ALA A 33 6.12 -7.74 -17.50
N ARG A 34 6.16 -7.74 -16.19
CA ARG A 34 6.67 -8.86 -15.36
C ARG A 34 5.52 -9.78 -15.04
N ILE A 35 5.70 -11.08 -15.26
CA ILE A 35 4.67 -12.08 -14.95
C ILE A 35 5.01 -12.80 -13.66
N THR A 36 4.06 -12.79 -12.73
CA THR A 36 4.08 -13.62 -11.52
C THR A 36 2.97 -14.66 -11.63
N ARG A 37 3.31 -15.94 -11.54
CA ARG A 37 2.31 -17.02 -11.47
C ARG A 37 2.01 -17.32 -10.00
N SER A 38 0.76 -17.44 -9.66
CA SER A 38 0.28 -17.71 -8.31
C SER A 38 -0.94 -18.61 -8.31
N SER A 39 -1.18 -19.33 -7.25
CA SER A 39 -2.48 -19.92 -7.01
C SER A 39 -3.49 -18.85 -6.57
N PRO A 40 -4.80 -19.05 -6.76
CA PRO A 40 -5.81 -18.12 -6.22
C PRO A 40 -5.66 -17.86 -4.72
N GLU A 41 -5.40 -18.91 -3.95
CA GLU A 41 -5.22 -18.82 -2.51
C GLU A 41 -3.99 -17.97 -2.13
N GLU A 42 -2.87 -18.20 -2.79
CA GLU A 42 -1.64 -17.42 -2.56
C GLU A 42 -1.81 -15.96 -2.99
N HIS A 43 -2.48 -15.72 -4.13
CA HIS A 43 -2.86 -14.40 -4.58
C HIS A 43 -3.64 -13.65 -3.49
N ASP A 44 -4.73 -14.24 -2.99
CA ASP A 44 -5.62 -13.59 -2.02
C ASP A 44 -4.89 -13.33 -0.70
N ARG A 45 -4.02 -14.24 -0.27
CA ARG A 45 -3.17 -14.06 0.91
C ARG A 45 -2.19 -12.89 0.75
N MET A 46 -1.55 -12.75 -0.41
CA MET A 46 -0.65 -11.62 -0.70
C MET A 46 -1.44 -10.32 -0.85
N MET A 47 -2.59 -10.35 -1.50
CA MET A 47 -3.44 -9.16 -1.69
C MET A 47 -4.06 -8.67 -0.39
N ALA A 48 -4.24 -9.52 0.62
CA ALA A 48 -4.64 -9.08 1.95
C ALA A 48 -3.65 -8.09 2.56
N VAL A 49 -2.35 -8.23 2.26
CA VAL A 49 -1.31 -7.27 2.69
C VAL A 49 -1.15 -6.15 1.66
N VAL A 50 -0.89 -6.48 0.39
CA VAL A 50 -0.54 -5.50 -0.66
C VAL A 50 -1.67 -4.51 -0.93
N GLN A 51 -2.91 -4.98 -0.94
CA GLN A 51 -4.10 -4.15 -1.17
C GLN A 51 -4.86 -3.90 0.13
N GLY A 52 -5.19 -4.97 0.85
CA GLY A 52 -6.06 -4.90 2.03
C GLY A 52 -5.51 -3.98 3.11
N LEU A 53 -4.29 -4.22 3.57
CA LEU A 53 -3.65 -3.37 4.59
C LEU A 53 -3.45 -1.95 4.06
N THR A 54 -2.87 -1.80 2.86
CA THR A 54 -2.54 -0.49 2.29
C THR A 54 -3.77 0.40 2.13
N HIS A 55 -4.86 -0.12 1.56
CA HIS A 55 -6.09 0.64 1.37
C HIS A 55 -6.79 0.94 2.70
N SER A 56 -6.77 0.00 3.64
CA SER A 56 -7.35 0.21 4.97
C SER A 56 -6.63 1.32 5.75
N ILE A 57 -5.29 1.38 5.68
CA ILE A 57 -4.52 2.46 6.30
C ILE A 57 -4.83 3.81 5.63
N THR A 58 -4.85 3.86 4.29
CA THR A 58 -5.20 5.09 3.56
C THR A 58 -6.60 5.60 3.91
N LEU A 59 -7.59 4.71 4.00
CA LEU A 59 -8.94 5.06 4.47
C LEU A 59 -8.95 5.50 5.94
N THR A 60 -8.13 4.87 6.78
CA THR A 60 -8.01 5.25 8.20
C THR A 60 -7.48 6.67 8.37
N VAL A 61 -6.52 7.09 7.54
CA VAL A 61 -6.03 8.47 7.52
C VAL A 61 -7.19 9.43 7.21
N ALA A 62 -7.94 9.18 6.13
CA ALA A 62 -9.08 9.99 5.73
C ALA A 62 -10.16 10.07 6.81
N GLU A 63 -10.54 8.93 7.36
CA GLU A 63 -11.57 8.83 8.42
C GLU A 63 -11.12 9.52 9.71
N THR A 64 -9.83 9.42 10.06
CA THR A 64 -9.27 10.11 11.22
C THR A 64 -9.37 11.63 11.06
N MET A 65 -8.97 12.17 9.91
CA MET A 65 -9.10 13.61 9.63
C MET A 65 -10.56 14.06 9.68
N ARG A 66 -11.47 13.28 9.10
CA ARG A 66 -12.91 13.55 9.15
C ARG A 66 -13.45 13.60 10.59
N ARG A 67 -13.06 12.65 11.44
CA ARG A 67 -13.46 12.60 12.87
C ARG A 67 -12.91 13.77 13.67
N LEU A 68 -11.71 14.22 13.36
CA LEU A 68 -11.10 15.39 13.99
C LEU A 68 -11.66 16.72 13.45
N GLY A 69 -12.45 16.71 12.38
CA GLY A 69 -12.95 17.92 11.73
C GLY A 69 -11.84 18.74 11.06
N VAL A 70 -10.72 18.11 10.70
CA VAL A 70 -9.58 18.76 10.06
C VAL A 70 -9.65 18.52 8.55
N SER A 71 -9.91 19.57 7.78
CA SER A 71 -9.97 19.46 6.31
C SER A 71 -8.59 19.49 5.66
N PRO A 72 -8.44 18.89 4.45
CA PRO A 72 -7.20 18.98 3.67
C PRO A 72 -6.77 20.43 3.37
N GLU A 73 -7.72 21.35 3.20
CA GLU A 73 -7.45 22.78 2.97
C GLU A 73 -6.82 23.42 4.20
N ALA A 74 -7.30 23.08 5.40
CA ALA A 74 -6.77 23.60 6.65
C ALA A 74 -5.31 23.18 6.90
N THR A 75 -4.93 21.98 6.46
CA THR A 75 -3.56 21.46 6.58
C THR A 75 -2.63 21.96 5.46
N GLY A 76 -3.17 22.52 4.39
CA GLY A 76 -2.42 22.96 3.21
C GLY A 76 -1.21 23.86 3.51
N PRO A 77 -1.31 24.89 4.38
CA PRO A 77 -0.18 25.75 4.74
C PRO A 77 0.94 25.05 5.52
N TYR A 78 0.67 23.89 6.11
CA TYR A 78 1.60 23.13 6.96
C TYR A 78 2.17 21.88 6.28
N ARG A 79 1.82 21.64 5.02
CA ARG A 79 2.18 20.41 4.30
C ARG A 79 3.68 20.28 4.04
N SER A 80 4.24 19.12 4.38
CA SER A 80 5.52 18.66 3.87
C SER A 80 5.32 17.93 2.54
N PRO A 81 6.38 17.72 1.72
CA PRO A 81 6.28 16.88 0.52
C PRO A 81 5.77 15.46 0.81
N VAL A 82 6.23 14.84 1.90
CA VAL A 82 5.76 13.50 2.32
C VAL A 82 4.27 13.52 2.63
N TYR A 83 3.79 14.50 3.42
CA TYR A 83 2.37 14.67 3.69
C TYR A 83 1.55 14.86 2.39
N GLN A 84 2.10 15.58 1.43
CA GLN A 84 1.43 15.80 0.14
C GLN A 84 1.30 14.50 -0.67
N ILE A 85 2.29 13.60 -0.62
CA ILE A 85 2.19 12.26 -1.23
C ILE A 85 1.06 11.47 -0.56
N GLU A 86 1.01 11.45 0.77
CA GLU A 86 -0.02 10.75 1.54
C GLU A 86 -1.43 11.25 1.19
N MET A 87 -1.64 12.56 1.18
CA MET A 87 -2.92 13.15 0.77
C MET A 87 -3.25 12.87 -0.70
N GLY A 88 -2.26 12.76 -1.55
CA GLY A 88 -2.42 12.32 -2.94
C GLY A 88 -2.95 10.88 -3.04
N LEU A 89 -2.44 9.97 -2.19
CA LEU A 89 -2.93 8.59 -2.12
C LEU A 89 -4.36 8.53 -1.59
N VAL A 90 -4.68 9.28 -0.54
CA VAL A 90 -6.05 9.41 -0.02
C VAL A 90 -7.01 9.90 -1.11
N GLY A 91 -6.67 11.02 -1.77
CA GLY A 91 -7.51 11.57 -2.84
C GLY A 91 -7.67 10.61 -4.02
N ARG A 92 -6.60 9.92 -4.41
CA ARG A 92 -6.63 8.91 -5.46
C ARG A 92 -7.57 7.75 -5.11
N LEU A 93 -7.49 7.22 -3.90
CA LEU A 93 -8.35 6.14 -3.44
C LEU A 93 -9.82 6.56 -3.43
N LEU A 94 -10.14 7.71 -2.83
CA LEU A 94 -11.49 8.22 -2.69
C LEU A 94 -12.12 8.67 -4.03
N SER A 95 -11.34 8.82 -5.10
CA SER A 95 -11.84 9.10 -6.44
C SER A 95 -12.23 7.86 -7.24
N GLN A 96 -12.00 6.67 -6.69
CA GLN A 96 -12.32 5.40 -7.35
C GLN A 96 -13.76 4.95 -7.03
N ASP A 97 -14.18 3.86 -7.68
CA ASP A 97 -15.46 3.22 -7.42
C ASP A 97 -15.48 2.59 -6.02
N PRO A 98 -16.37 3.01 -5.11
CA PRO A 98 -16.45 2.47 -3.76
C PRO A 98 -16.89 1.01 -3.73
N ASP A 99 -17.70 0.54 -4.69
CA ASP A 99 -18.17 -0.84 -4.73
C ASP A 99 -17.02 -1.78 -5.04
N LEU A 100 -16.12 -1.39 -5.97
CA LEU A 100 -14.90 -2.17 -6.25
C LEU A 100 -14.03 -2.35 -5.00
N TYR A 101 -13.86 -1.31 -4.20
CA TYR A 101 -13.07 -1.39 -2.98
C TYR A 101 -13.79 -2.14 -1.87
N ALA A 102 -15.13 -2.02 -1.78
CA ALA A 102 -15.92 -2.79 -0.85
C ALA A 102 -15.74 -4.29 -1.11
N ASP A 103 -15.97 -4.74 -2.34
CA ASP A 103 -15.82 -6.16 -2.73
C ASP A 103 -14.38 -6.66 -2.47
N MET A 104 -13.39 -5.91 -2.92
CA MET A 104 -11.96 -6.26 -2.74
C MET A 104 -11.58 -6.47 -1.27
N LEU A 105 -12.11 -5.64 -0.36
CA LEU A 105 -11.76 -5.68 1.05
C LEU A 105 -12.64 -6.64 1.85
N THR A 106 -13.94 -6.76 1.51
CA THR A 106 -14.86 -7.58 2.29
C THR A 106 -14.85 -9.04 1.88
N GLU A 107 -14.51 -9.36 0.63
CA GLU A 107 -14.51 -10.73 0.12
C GLU A 107 -13.19 -11.49 0.33
N ASN A 108 -12.11 -10.80 0.68
CA ASN A 108 -10.83 -11.46 0.94
C ASN A 108 -10.79 -12.11 2.33
N PRO A 109 -10.82 -13.47 2.43
CA PRO A 109 -10.88 -14.16 3.71
C PRO A 109 -9.60 -14.05 4.54
N TYR A 110 -8.50 -13.59 3.95
CA TYR A 110 -7.21 -13.40 4.63
C TYR A 110 -7.02 -12.00 5.19
N LEU A 111 -7.91 -11.05 4.89
CA LEU A 111 -7.79 -9.68 5.38
C LEU A 111 -8.08 -9.51 6.89
N PRO A 112 -9.08 -10.17 7.51
CA PRO A 112 -9.36 -9.95 8.92
C PRO A 112 -8.17 -10.15 9.87
N PRO A 113 -7.35 -11.22 9.75
CA PRO A 113 -6.16 -11.35 10.60
C PRO A 113 -5.08 -10.29 10.33
N VAL A 114 -4.98 -9.76 9.11
CA VAL A 114 -4.06 -8.65 8.77
C VAL A 114 -4.52 -7.36 9.47
N LEU A 115 -5.81 -7.08 9.48
CA LEU A 115 -6.35 -5.92 10.19
C LEU A 115 -6.16 -6.04 11.71
N ALA A 116 -6.37 -7.23 12.28
CA ALA A 116 -6.11 -7.46 13.70
C ALA A 116 -4.64 -7.22 14.07
N ALA A 117 -3.69 -7.64 13.22
CA ALA A 117 -2.28 -7.35 13.41
C ALA A 117 -1.98 -5.84 13.29
N CYS A 118 -2.62 -5.14 12.36
CA CYS A 118 -2.51 -3.69 12.21
C CYS A 118 -3.02 -2.94 13.44
N GLU A 119 -4.17 -3.33 13.97
CA GLU A 119 -4.74 -2.76 15.21
C GLU A 119 -3.79 -2.96 16.40
N ALA A 120 -3.24 -4.16 16.57
CA ALA A 120 -2.26 -4.44 17.61
C ALA A 120 -0.99 -3.60 17.46
N SER A 121 -0.48 -3.44 16.24
CA SER A 121 0.68 -2.60 15.95
C SER A 121 0.40 -1.13 16.27
N PHE A 122 -0.76 -0.62 15.88
CA PHE A 122 -1.17 0.75 16.21
C PHE A 122 -1.29 0.96 17.71
N ALA A 123 -1.88 0.00 18.43
CA ALA A 123 -1.98 0.06 19.91
C ALA A 123 -0.59 0.11 20.55
N HIS A 124 0.34 -0.73 20.10
CA HIS A 124 1.71 -0.77 20.60
C HIS A 124 2.46 0.55 20.37
N ILE A 125 2.36 1.11 19.14
CA ILE A 125 2.96 2.42 18.83
C ILE A 125 2.33 3.52 19.69
N ARG A 126 1.00 3.51 19.85
CA ARG A 126 0.29 4.48 20.68
C ARG A 126 0.75 4.43 22.14
N GLU A 127 0.86 3.24 22.74
CA GLU A 127 1.35 3.06 24.11
C GLU A 127 2.77 3.62 24.27
N ALA A 128 3.65 3.37 23.30
CA ALA A 128 5.00 3.92 23.31
C ALA A 128 5.00 5.46 23.25
N ILE A 129 4.12 6.07 22.45
CA ILE A 129 3.97 7.54 22.37
C ILE A 129 3.37 8.11 23.67
N GLU A 130 2.31 7.49 24.18
CA GLU A 130 1.60 7.93 25.40
C GLU A 130 2.44 7.78 26.68
N SER A 131 3.45 6.90 26.67
CA SER A 131 4.40 6.77 27.78
C SER A 131 5.19 8.05 28.06
N GLY A 132 5.36 8.92 27.06
CA GLY A 132 6.20 10.11 27.12
C GLY A 132 7.71 9.82 27.16
N GLU A 133 8.09 8.55 27.17
CA GLU A 133 9.49 8.12 27.18
C GLU A 133 9.95 7.77 25.76
N PRO A 134 11.11 8.26 25.28
CA PRO A 134 11.58 7.97 23.93
C PRO A 134 12.10 6.55 23.72
N GLY A 135 12.39 5.81 24.79
CA GLY A 135 12.98 4.45 24.74
C GLY A 135 12.10 3.45 23.99
N PRO A 136 10.85 3.23 24.43
CA PRO A 136 9.94 2.27 23.79
C PRO A 136 9.72 2.54 22.29
N PHE A 137 9.57 3.81 21.91
CA PHE A 137 9.43 4.17 20.50
C PHE A 137 10.69 3.85 19.68
N ARG A 138 11.88 4.12 20.24
CA ARG A 138 13.15 3.82 19.55
C ARG A 138 13.35 2.32 19.36
N GLU A 139 12.90 1.49 20.30
CA GLU A 139 12.97 0.03 20.19
C GLU A 139 12.08 -0.47 19.04
N ILE A 140 10.84 -0.01 18.96
CA ILE A 140 9.95 -0.33 17.83
C ILE A 140 10.61 0.07 16.52
N PHE A 141 11.08 1.31 16.43
CA PHE A 141 11.71 1.84 15.23
C PHE A 141 12.95 1.03 14.81
N ALA A 142 13.77 0.60 15.76
CA ALA A 142 14.97 -0.19 15.47
C ALA A 142 14.62 -1.59 14.93
N HIS A 143 13.65 -2.26 15.51
CA HIS A 143 13.18 -3.58 15.04
C HIS A 143 12.59 -3.48 13.63
N ASP A 144 11.76 -2.47 13.37
CA ASP A 144 11.17 -2.26 12.04
C ASP A 144 12.25 -1.90 11.01
N ALA A 145 13.22 -1.06 11.37
CA ALA A 145 14.33 -0.70 10.49
C ALA A 145 15.21 -1.91 10.13
N GLU A 146 15.45 -2.82 11.08
CA GLU A 146 16.15 -4.08 10.82
C GLU A 146 15.35 -4.97 9.86
N PHE A 147 14.05 -5.12 10.09
CA PHE A 147 13.18 -5.93 9.22
C PHE A 147 13.14 -5.41 7.79
N PHE A 148 13.11 -4.10 7.60
CA PHE A 148 13.04 -3.44 6.30
C PHE A 148 14.42 -3.09 5.70
N ALA A 149 15.54 -3.46 6.32
CA ALA A 149 16.88 -3.06 5.90
C ALA A 149 17.20 -3.35 4.42
N GLY A 150 16.61 -4.39 3.84
CA GLY A 150 16.81 -4.78 2.45
C GLY A 150 16.25 -3.80 1.40
N ILE A 151 15.34 -2.90 1.80
CA ILE A 151 14.68 -1.96 0.86
C ILE A 151 14.85 -0.48 1.24
N THR A 152 15.34 -0.17 2.44
CA THR A 152 15.35 1.21 2.95
C THR A 152 16.08 2.20 2.05
N GLN A 153 17.23 1.79 1.50
CA GLN A 153 18.01 2.67 0.63
C GLN A 153 17.29 2.95 -0.69
N SER A 154 16.85 1.90 -1.40
CA SER A 154 16.15 2.05 -2.68
C SER A 154 14.83 2.79 -2.53
N ALA A 155 14.09 2.53 -1.45
CA ALA A 155 12.85 3.24 -1.16
C ALA A 155 13.09 4.73 -0.87
N SER A 156 14.20 5.08 -0.19
CA SER A 156 14.59 6.48 0.02
C SER A 156 14.91 7.18 -1.30
N GLU A 157 15.70 6.55 -2.17
CA GLU A 157 16.06 7.10 -3.48
C GLU A 157 14.82 7.30 -4.38
N GLU A 158 13.88 6.34 -4.39
CA GLU A 158 12.62 6.44 -5.13
C GLU A 158 11.72 7.58 -4.61
N THR A 159 11.59 7.71 -3.29
CA THR A 159 10.79 8.78 -2.70
C THR A 159 11.42 10.15 -2.89
N ASP A 160 12.74 10.28 -2.83
CA ASP A 160 13.46 11.53 -3.14
C ASP A 160 13.24 11.97 -4.59
N TYR A 161 13.21 11.02 -5.54
CA TYR A 161 12.86 11.31 -6.93
C TYR A 161 11.42 11.84 -7.05
N LEU A 162 10.44 11.18 -6.39
CA LEU A 162 9.05 11.62 -6.41
C LEU A 162 8.88 13.02 -5.80
N ILE A 163 9.52 13.29 -4.66
CA ILE A 163 9.51 14.59 -3.98
C ILE A 163 10.08 15.66 -4.90
N THR A 164 11.23 15.39 -5.52
CA THR A 164 11.88 16.32 -6.45
C THR A 164 10.96 16.63 -7.64
N ALA A 165 10.35 15.62 -8.24
CA ALA A 165 9.42 15.81 -9.37
C ALA A 165 8.16 16.62 -8.99
N MET A 166 7.70 16.51 -7.72
CA MET A 166 6.54 17.27 -7.23
C MET A 166 6.89 18.75 -6.96
N VAL A 167 8.06 19.03 -6.42
CA VAL A 167 8.47 20.40 -6.05
C VAL A 167 8.82 21.23 -7.29
N GLN A 168 9.22 20.60 -8.39
CA GLN A 168 9.56 21.27 -9.65
C GLN A 168 8.34 21.62 -10.54
N ARG A 169 7.12 21.26 -10.13
CA ARG A 169 5.87 21.63 -10.82
C ARG A 169 5.34 22.99 -10.38
#